data_a20a1671027feb5168e54ae988514ec8
#
_entry.id   a20a1671027feb5168e54ae988514ec8
#
_cell.length_a   1.000
_cell.length_b   1.000
_cell.length_c   1.000
_cell.angle_alpha   90.00
_cell.angle_beta   90.00
_cell.angle_gamma   90.00
#
_symmetry.space_group_name_H-M   'P 1'
#
loop_
_entity.id
_entity.type
_entity.pdbx_description
1 polymer ?
#
loop_
_entity_poly.entity_id
_entity_poly.type
_entity_poly.pdbx_seq_one_letter_code
_entity_poly.pdbx_strand_id
1 'polypeptide(L)'
;MKLRNKETGEIAIKHIAIRGHNEVAKTYNSLAELNKEWEDVPDTLPDTYYLIDGIGGVNEMNAGWALAYKPKEIGNYFETKEEAEKAVEKLKAWKRLKDNGFKIEGIRYRNNRNYIEWSVSQKVRDDHFMAKTFNDDLHLLFGGEE
;
A
#
# COMPACT_ATOMS: atom_id res chain seq x y z
N MET A 1 -23.76 4.40 -4.16
CA MET A 1 -23.77 3.09 -4.83
C MET A 1 -22.46 2.95 -5.59
N LYS A 2 -21.75 1.90 -5.33
CA LYS A 2 -20.48 1.56 -6.00
C LYS A 2 -20.72 0.47 -7.04
N LEU A 3 -20.03 0.58 -8.16
CA LEU A 3 -20.07 -0.40 -9.23
C LEU A 3 -18.66 -0.96 -9.45
N ARG A 4 -18.58 -2.25 -9.75
CA ARG A 4 -17.33 -2.89 -10.17
C ARG A 4 -17.42 -3.32 -11.61
N ASN A 5 -16.42 -2.98 -12.41
CA ASN A 5 -16.30 -3.48 -13.78
C ASN A 5 -15.99 -4.97 -13.77
N LYS A 6 -16.76 -5.76 -14.48
CA LYS A 6 -16.67 -7.23 -14.49
C LYS A 6 -15.39 -7.76 -15.15
N GLU A 7 -14.83 -7.02 -16.10
CA GLU A 7 -13.61 -7.40 -16.82
C GLU A 7 -12.34 -6.89 -16.14
N THR A 8 -12.34 -5.60 -15.75
CA THR A 8 -11.15 -4.94 -15.22
C THR A 8 -11.06 -4.96 -13.70
N GLY A 9 -12.17 -5.21 -13.01
CA GLY A 9 -12.27 -5.10 -11.55
C GLY A 9 -12.28 -3.67 -11.01
N GLU A 10 -12.27 -2.67 -11.90
CA GLU A 10 -12.30 -1.25 -11.55
C GLU A 10 -13.58 -0.91 -10.77
N ILE A 11 -13.45 -0.12 -9.71
CA ILE A 11 -14.58 0.35 -8.91
C ILE A 11 -14.87 1.81 -9.26
N ALA A 12 -16.12 2.09 -9.59
CA ALA A 12 -16.59 3.44 -9.89
C ALA A 12 -17.78 3.80 -8.99
N ILE A 13 -17.91 5.09 -8.70
CA ILE A 13 -19.09 5.62 -8.00
C ILE A 13 -20.12 6.01 -9.04
N LYS A 14 -21.35 5.52 -8.86
CA LYS A 14 -22.47 5.90 -9.72
C LYS A 14 -22.84 7.37 -9.46
N HIS A 15 -22.54 8.23 -10.41
CA HIS A 15 -23.02 9.60 -10.43
C HIS A 15 -24.25 9.71 -11.33
N ILE A 16 -25.29 10.40 -10.85
CA ILE A 16 -26.35 10.86 -11.72
C ILE A 16 -25.80 12.09 -12.45
N ALA A 17 -25.52 11.96 -13.74
CA ALA A 17 -25.04 13.07 -14.53
C ALA A 17 -26.15 14.13 -14.65
N ILE A 18 -25.92 15.31 -14.11
CA ILE A 18 -26.74 16.50 -14.42
C ILE A 18 -26.20 17.03 -15.75
N ARG A 19 -27.08 17.11 -16.75
CA ARG A 19 -26.73 17.64 -18.08
C ARG A 19 -26.10 19.02 -17.94
N GLY A 20 -24.87 19.17 -18.46
CA GLY A 20 -24.19 20.47 -18.54
C GLY A 20 -22.68 20.48 -18.26
N HIS A 21 -22.08 19.39 -17.83
CA HIS A 21 -20.63 19.31 -17.70
C HIS A 21 -20.01 18.50 -18.85
N ASN A 22 -18.93 19.07 -19.45
CA ASN A 22 -18.17 18.51 -20.57
C ASN A 22 -17.31 17.29 -20.21
N GLU A 23 -17.68 16.52 -19.22
CA GLU A 23 -17.01 15.25 -18.98
C GLU A 23 -17.59 14.18 -19.91
N VAL A 24 -16.72 13.62 -20.74
CA VAL A 24 -17.09 12.48 -21.61
C VAL A 24 -17.16 11.23 -20.73
N ALA A 25 -18.21 11.15 -19.93
CA ALA A 25 -18.59 9.91 -19.26
C ALA A 25 -19.26 8.98 -20.28
N LYS A 26 -18.90 7.71 -20.27
CA LYS A 26 -19.61 6.70 -21.05
C LYS A 26 -21.07 6.68 -20.59
N THR A 27 -21.99 6.93 -21.50
CA THR A 27 -23.43 6.90 -21.21
C THR A 27 -23.99 5.54 -21.61
N TYR A 28 -24.87 5.01 -20.75
CA TYR A 28 -25.62 3.79 -21.00
C TYR A 28 -27.10 4.14 -21.24
N ASN A 29 -27.68 3.52 -22.25
CA ASN A 29 -29.09 3.81 -22.62
C ASN A 29 -30.08 3.13 -21.68
N SER A 30 -29.67 2.12 -20.95
CA SER A 30 -30.50 1.39 -20.00
C SER A 30 -29.65 0.76 -18.86
N LEU A 31 -30.34 0.41 -17.76
CA LEU A 31 -29.72 -0.37 -16.68
C LEU A 31 -29.24 -1.74 -17.16
N ALA A 32 -29.91 -2.33 -18.13
CA ALA A 32 -29.52 -3.61 -18.71
C ALA A 32 -28.16 -3.52 -19.44
N GLU A 33 -27.88 -2.41 -20.12
CA GLU A 33 -26.56 -2.17 -20.74
C GLU A 33 -25.48 -1.93 -19.70
N LEU A 34 -25.78 -1.12 -18.69
CA LEU A 34 -24.84 -0.90 -17.57
C LEU A 34 -24.47 -2.23 -16.88
N ASN A 35 -25.45 -3.07 -16.62
CA ASN A 35 -25.25 -4.34 -15.91
C ASN A 35 -24.49 -5.40 -16.73
N LYS A 36 -24.32 -5.19 -18.03
CA LYS A 36 -23.44 -6.07 -18.83
C LYS A 36 -21.97 -5.90 -18.47
N GLU A 37 -21.54 -4.66 -18.25
CA GLU A 37 -20.14 -4.31 -17.98
C GLU A 37 -19.86 -4.13 -16.48
N TRP A 38 -20.85 -3.73 -15.72
CA TRP A 38 -20.73 -3.36 -14.31
C TRP A 38 -21.66 -4.17 -13.42
N GLU A 39 -21.23 -4.42 -12.21
CA GLU A 39 -22.03 -5.05 -11.17
C GLU A 39 -22.09 -4.17 -9.92
N ASP A 40 -23.18 -4.27 -9.17
CA ASP A 40 -23.29 -3.59 -7.88
C ASP A 40 -22.30 -4.19 -6.87
N VAL A 41 -21.56 -3.31 -6.21
CA VAL A 41 -20.67 -3.71 -5.10
C VAL A 41 -21.41 -3.45 -3.80
N PRO A 42 -21.50 -4.44 -2.90
CA PRO A 42 -22.05 -4.23 -1.57
C PRO A 42 -21.34 -3.07 -0.86
N ASP A 43 -22.06 -2.30 -0.06
CA ASP A 43 -21.53 -1.15 0.71
C ASP A 43 -20.53 -1.55 1.82
N THR A 44 -19.93 -2.73 1.72
CA THR A 44 -18.92 -3.25 2.64
C THR A 44 -17.51 -2.75 2.37
N LEU A 45 -17.26 -2.12 1.20
CA LEU A 45 -15.97 -1.51 0.92
C LEU A 45 -15.91 -0.10 1.52
N PRO A 46 -14.82 0.25 2.21
CA PRO A 46 -14.66 1.58 2.79
C PRO A 46 -14.72 2.65 1.68
N ASP A 47 -15.42 3.76 1.99
CA ASP A 47 -15.51 4.90 1.07
C ASP A 47 -14.22 5.69 0.96
N THR A 48 -13.37 5.51 1.94
CA THR A 48 -12.09 6.20 2.08
C THR A 48 -10.95 5.21 2.21
N TYR A 49 -9.82 5.59 1.69
CA TYR A 49 -8.55 4.89 1.79
C TYR A 49 -7.48 5.86 2.24
N TYR A 50 -6.39 5.32 2.73
CA TYR A 50 -5.25 6.10 3.18
C TYR A 50 -4.05 5.84 2.29
N LEU A 51 -3.26 6.88 2.05
CA LEU A 51 -2.01 6.78 1.33
C LEU A 51 -0.93 7.62 1.98
N ILE A 52 0.31 7.28 1.71
CA ILE A 52 1.49 8.01 2.17
C ILE A 52 1.88 9.01 1.08
N ASP A 53 1.99 10.28 1.44
CA ASP A 53 2.43 11.33 0.53
C ASP A 53 3.96 11.38 0.37
N GLY A 54 4.44 12.28 -0.51
CA GLY A 54 5.86 12.41 -0.82
C GLY A 54 6.75 12.90 0.35
N ILE A 55 6.15 13.33 1.45
CA ILE A 55 6.86 13.78 2.67
C ILE A 55 6.65 12.85 3.87
N GLY A 56 5.98 11.72 3.66
CA GLY A 56 5.73 10.72 4.69
C GLY A 56 4.51 11.00 5.56
N GLY A 57 3.63 11.90 5.15
CA GLY A 57 2.33 12.13 5.77
C GLY A 57 1.31 11.07 5.33
N VAL A 58 0.35 10.76 6.19
CA VAL A 58 -0.77 9.89 5.86
C VAL A 58 -1.98 10.74 5.50
N ASN A 59 -2.45 10.59 4.27
CA ASN A 59 -3.59 11.32 3.74
C ASN A 59 -4.78 10.40 3.49
N GLU A 60 -5.95 10.86 3.89
CA GLU A 60 -7.23 10.24 3.58
C GLU A 60 -7.66 10.62 2.16
N MET A 61 -8.06 9.62 1.38
CA MET A 61 -8.58 9.83 0.03
C MET A 61 -9.86 9.04 -0.19
N ASN A 62 -10.76 9.59 -0.98
CA ASN A 62 -11.93 8.83 -1.40
C ASN A 62 -11.55 7.76 -2.44
N ALA A 63 -12.38 6.72 -2.54
CA ALA A 63 -12.13 5.58 -3.42
C ALA A 63 -11.96 5.98 -4.90
N GLY A 64 -12.65 7.01 -5.38
CA GLY A 64 -12.56 7.48 -6.75
C GLY A 64 -11.18 8.05 -7.10
N TRP A 65 -10.55 8.76 -6.17
CA TRP A 65 -9.19 9.29 -6.33
C TRP A 65 -8.13 8.19 -6.28
N ALA A 66 -8.30 7.23 -5.39
CA ALA A 66 -7.37 6.09 -5.29
C ALA A 66 -7.30 5.29 -6.59
N LEU A 67 -8.40 5.20 -7.32
CA LEU A 67 -8.44 4.52 -8.63
C LEU A 67 -7.73 5.32 -9.73
N ALA A 68 -7.82 6.67 -9.71
CA ALA A 68 -7.23 7.52 -10.75
C ALA A 68 -5.69 7.51 -10.74
N TYR A 69 -5.07 7.39 -9.56
CA TYR A 69 -3.61 7.49 -9.39
C TYR A 69 -2.90 6.15 -9.19
N LYS A 70 -3.64 5.03 -9.24
CA LYS A 70 -3.11 3.67 -9.13
C LYS A 70 -2.15 3.44 -7.93
N PRO A 71 -2.38 4.01 -6.74
CA PRO A 71 -1.50 3.82 -5.59
C PRO A 71 -1.44 2.36 -5.16
N LYS A 72 -2.44 1.57 -5.51
CA LYS A 72 -2.51 0.14 -5.22
C LYS A 72 -1.41 -0.66 -5.93
N GLU A 73 -1.02 -0.27 -7.14
CA GLU A 73 0.02 -0.96 -7.91
C GLU A 73 1.39 -0.90 -7.25
N ILE A 74 1.67 0.16 -6.50
CA ILE A 74 2.93 0.34 -5.76
C ILE A 74 2.83 -0.01 -4.28
N GLY A 75 1.68 -0.54 -3.83
CA GLY A 75 1.47 -0.89 -2.43
C GLY A 75 1.21 0.30 -1.49
N ASN A 76 0.99 1.50 -2.03
CA ASN A 76 0.66 2.70 -1.24
C ASN A 76 -0.86 2.90 -1.18
N TYR A 77 -1.54 1.94 -0.57
CA TYR A 77 -2.98 1.89 -0.48
C TYR A 77 -3.39 1.09 0.75
N PHE A 78 -4.01 1.76 1.72
CA PHE A 78 -4.35 1.18 3.00
C PHE A 78 -5.83 1.38 3.31
N GLU A 79 -6.46 0.38 3.89
CA GLU A 79 -7.88 0.44 4.27
C GLU A 79 -8.10 1.22 5.56
N THR A 80 -7.08 1.26 6.42
CA THR A 80 -7.11 2.00 7.68
C THR A 80 -5.93 2.97 7.81
N LYS A 81 -6.14 4.03 8.59
CA LYS A 81 -5.10 4.99 8.91
C LYS A 81 -3.94 4.34 9.66
N GLU A 82 -4.25 3.44 10.57
CA GLU A 82 -3.29 2.70 11.39
C GLU A 82 -2.35 1.85 10.54
N GLU A 83 -2.87 1.21 9.49
CA GLU A 83 -2.04 0.46 8.54
C GLU A 83 -1.09 1.36 7.77
N ALA A 84 -1.57 2.52 7.31
CA ALA A 84 -0.73 3.50 6.64
C ALA A 84 0.36 4.06 7.57
N GLU A 85 0.03 4.39 8.82
CA GLU A 85 1.00 4.85 9.83
C GLU A 85 2.07 3.79 10.13
N LYS A 86 1.68 2.50 10.27
CA LYS A 86 2.64 1.39 10.40
C LYS A 86 3.56 1.26 9.19
N ALA A 87 3.03 1.47 7.98
CA ALA A 87 3.84 1.44 6.78
C ALA A 87 4.85 2.59 6.73
N VAL A 88 4.51 3.79 7.19
CA VAL A 88 5.45 4.91 7.36
C VAL A 88 6.57 4.53 8.33
N GLU A 89 6.26 3.93 9.47
CA GLU A 89 7.29 3.49 10.43
C GLU A 89 8.21 2.42 9.83
N LYS A 90 7.69 1.49 9.04
CA LYS A 90 8.50 0.51 8.29
C LYS A 90 9.43 1.19 7.27
N LEU A 91 8.97 2.20 6.55
CA LEU A 91 9.81 2.97 5.63
C LEU A 91 10.94 3.71 6.36
N LYS A 92 10.66 4.31 7.52
CA LYS A 92 11.67 4.95 8.37
C LYS A 92 12.68 3.94 8.90
N ALA A 93 12.23 2.78 9.34
CA ALA A 93 13.10 1.69 9.79
C ALA A 93 14.02 1.23 8.66
N TRP A 94 13.48 1.04 7.46
CA TRP A 94 14.26 0.67 6.28
C TRP A 94 15.34 1.71 5.95
N LYS A 95 14.99 2.99 6.02
CA LYS A 95 15.96 4.07 5.83
C LYS A 95 17.09 3.99 6.87
N ARG A 96 16.75 3.84 8.16
CA ARG A 96 17.78 3.71 9.24
C ARG A 96 18.69 2.52 9.01
N LEU A 97 18.16 1.36 8.60
CA LEU A 97 18.96 0.19 8.27
C LEU A 97 19.96 0.48 7.15
N LYS A 98 19.51 1.12 6.08
CA LYS A 98 20.36 1.50 4.94
C LYS A 98 21.45 2.50 5.36
N ASP A 99 21.09 3.53 6.12
CA ASP A 99 22.01 4.55 6.60
C ASP A 99 23.11 3.94 7.53
N ASN A 100 22.79 2.83 8.20
CA ASN A 100 23.71 2.07 9.05
C ASN A 100 24.48 0.98 8.30
N GLY A 101 24.43 0.97 6.97
CA GLY A 101 25.19 0.07 6.12
C GLY A 101 24.65 -1.35 6.04
N PHE A 102 23.37 -1.55 6.32
CA PHE A 102 22.71 -2.84 6.13
C PHE A 102 22.77 -3.27 4.66
N LYS A 103 23.26 -4.48 4.44
CA LYS A 103 23.32 -5.14 3.14
C LYS A 103 22.93 -6.60 3.26
N ILE A 104 22.18 -7.09 2.30
CA ILE A 104 22.00 -8.53 2.09
C ILE A 104 23.14 -8.99 1.19
N GLU A 105 24.01 -9.87 1.73
CA GLU A 105 25.17 -10.41 1.03
C GLU A 105 24.82 -11.60 0.14
N GLY A 106 23.80 -12.36 0.52
CA GLY A 106 23.36 -13.51 -0.24
C GLY A 106 22.42 -14.42 0.53
N ILE A 107 22.16 -15.57 -0.06
CA ILE A 107 21.40 -16.64 0.57
C ILE A 107 22.30 -17.86 0.67
N ARG A 108 22.47 -18.38 1.88
CA ARG A 108 23.18 -19.62 2.14
C ARG A 108 22.21 -20.75 2.42
N TYR A 109 22.36 -21.85 1.72
CA TYR A 109 21.62 -23.08 1.97
C TYR A 109 22.43 -24.01 2.87
N ARG A 110 21.88 -24.38 4.03
CA ARG A 110 22.51 -25.31 4.96
C ARG A 110 21.44 -26.08 5.74
N ASN A 111 21.62 -27.39 5.91
CA ASN A 111 20.70 -28.24 6.68
C ASN A 111 19.24 -28.14 6.23
N ASN A 112 19.00 -28.16 4.92
CA ASN A 112 17.68 -28.01 4.29
C ASN A 112 16.94 -26.70 4.62
N ARG A 113 17.68 -25.65 4.97
CA ARG A 113 17.14 -24.31 5.24
C ARG A 113 17.92 -23.24 4.51
N ASN A 114 17.20 -22.20 4.09
CA ASN A 114 17.78 -21.00 3.54
C ASN A 114 18.05 -19.99 4.66
N TYR A 115 19.26 -19.44 4.68
CA TYR A 115 19.66 -18.35 5.57
C TYR A 115 20.00 -17.14 4.73
N ILE A 116 19.51 -15.99 5.13
CA ILE A 116 19.91 -14.72 4.54
C ILE A 116 21.19 -14.26 5.22
N GLU A 117 22.26 -14.09 4.44
CA GLU A 117 23.50 -13.49 4.91
C GLU A 117 23.39 -11.96 4.77
N TRP A 118 23.67 -11.26 5.85
CA TRP A 118 23.66 -9.81 5.88
C TRP A 118 24.84 -9.24 6.63
N SER A 119 25.19 -8.00 6.34
CA SER A 119 26.22 -7.25 7.04
C SER A 119 25.70 -5.88 7.46
N VAL A 120 26.40 -5.27 8.38
CA VAL A 120 26.11 -3.94 8.92
C VAL A 120 27.44 -3.24 9.25
N SER A 121 27.42 -1.92 9.34
CA SER A 121 28.62 -1.14 9.64
C SER A 121 29.22 -1.48 10.99
N GLN A 122 30.55 -1.36 11.14
CA GLN A 122 31.27 -1.64 12.39
C GLN A 122 30.73 -0.76 13.54
N LYS A 123 30.37 0.49 13.24
CA LYS A 123 29.80 1.41 14.23
C LYS A 123 28.56 0.85 14.92
N VAL A 124 27.67 0.17 14.19
CA VAL A 124 26.49 -0.47 14.79
C VAL A 124 26.86 -1.64 15.68
N ARG A 125 27.91 -2.40 15.32
CA ARG A 125 28.37 -3.54 16.12
C ARG A 125 29.01 -3.12 17.45
N ASP A 126 29.69 -1.99 17.45
CA ASP A 126 30.44 -1.51 18.61
C ASP A 126 29.59 -0.66 19.59
N ASP A 127 28.44 -0.18 19.15
CA ASP A 127 27.52 0.64 19.94
C ASP A 127 26.28 -0.16 20.35
N HIS A 128 26.15 -0.43 21.63
CA HIS A 128 25.04 -1.23 22.19
C HIS A 128 23.67 -0.62 21.91
N PHE A 129 23.55 0.70 21.98
CA PHE A 129 22.28 1.39 21.71
C PHE A 129 21.90 1.31 20.22
N MET A 130 22.87 1.52 19.33
CA MET A 130 22.66 1.37 17.89
C MET A 130 22.33 -0.07 17.51
N ALA A 131 22.99 -1.05 18.14
CA ALA A 131 22.71 -2.47 17.91
C ALA A 131 21.28 -2.84 18.33
N LYS A 132 20.81 -2.31 19.45
CA LYS A 132 19.42 -2.51 19.89
C LYS A 132 18.42 -1.91 18.90
N THR A 133 18.59 -0.65 18.52
CA THR A 133 17.72 0.02 17.54
C THR A 133 17.69 -0.72 16.20
N PHE A 134 18.85 -1.20 15.77
CA PHE A 134 18.99 -2.00 14.56
C PHE A 134 18.18 -3.32 14.64
N ASN A 135 18.25 -4.02 15.76
CA ASN A 135 17.46 -5.24 15.96
C ASN A 135 15.96 -4.94 16.00
N ASP A 136 15.55 -3.84 16.63
CA ASP A 136 14.15 -3.42 16.67
C ASP A 136 13.63 -3.11 15.25
N ASP A 137 14.43 -2.45 14.43
CA ASP A 137 14.10 -2.17 13.03
C ASP A 137 14.01 -3.44 12.17
N LEU A 138 14.93 -4.39 12.36
CA LEU A 138 14.86 -5.70 11.71
C LEU A 138 13.60 -6.46 12.10
N HIS A 139 13.24 -6.43 13.38
CA HIS A 139 12.03 -7.09 13.86
C HIS A 139 10.77 -6.44 13.28
N LEU A 140 10.72 -5.11 13.23
CA LEU A 140 9.60 -4.37 12.64
C LEU A 140 9.38 -4.71 11.16
N LEU A 141 10.46 -4.88 10.41
CA LEU A 141 10.39 -5.14 8.96
C LEU A 141 10.17 -6.61 8.62
N PHE A 142 10.79 -7.54 9.36
CA PHE A 142 10.89 -8.95 9.00
C PHE A 142 10.40 -9.91 10.08
N GLY A 143 10.02 -9.42 11.26
CA GLY A 143 9.65 -10.23 12.41
C GLY A 143 8.30 -10.96 12.29
N GLY A 144 7.55 -10.72 11.25
CA GLY A 144 6.22 -11.27 11.07
C GLY A 144 5.16 -10.61 11.98
N GLU A 145 3.90 -10.87 11.69
CA GLU A 145 2.78 -10.46 12.55
C GLU A 145 2.59 -11.51 13.65
N GLU A 146 2.46 -11.02 14.87
CA GLU A 146 2.01 -11.87 15.98
C GLU A 146 0.50 -12.13 15.88
#